data_d3392f04dbe2092199cfcd5c6845e56e
#
_entry.id   d3392f04dbe2092199cfcd5c6845e56e
#
_cell.length_a   1.000
_cell.length_b   1.000
_cell.length_c   1.000
_cell.angle_alpha   90.00
_cell.angle_beta   90.00
_cell.angle_gamma   90.00
#
_symmetry.space_group_name_H-M   'P 1'
#
loop_
_entity.id
_entity.type
_entity.pdbx_description
1 polymer ?
#
loop_
_entity_poly.entity_id
_entity_poly.type
_entity_poly.pdbx_seq_one_letter_code
_entity_poly.pdbx_strand_id
1 'polypeptide(L)'
;MMVENEVIEIGSARKEDAAEIASLIMEAMDYDCCQNFAGEGHTLEDFHRMMTSLVAMDDSQYSYRNTLVALVDGQLAGCLVGYDGKDLRRLRKRFIEQAAEYLDRDFSDMDDETGAGEYYLDSLCVKSAFRKRGLATRLIREAIRLHGSQPVGLLVDHTHPWAERLYRALGFEFVNETSWGGHAMNHLQYPVK
;
A
#
# COMPACT_ATOMS: atom_id res chain seq x y z
N MET A 1 13.93 30.43 -20.39
CA MET A 1 12.99 29.32 -20.22
C MET A 1 12.64 29.29 -18.75
N MET A 2 11.43 29.76 -18.38
CA MET A 2 10.98 29.64 -17.00
C MET A 2 10.72 28.16 -16.72
N VAL A 3 11.42 27.59 -15.77
CA VAL A 3 11.09 26.28 -15.21
C VAL A 3 9.78 26.52 -14.44
N GLU A 4 8.65 26.09 -14.97
CA GLU A 4 7.42 26.06 -14.18
C GLU A 4 7.70 25.18 -12.96
N ASN A 5 7.59 25.79 -11.78
CA ASN A 5 7.75 25.04 -10.52
C ASN A 5 6.55 24.09 -10.41
N GLU A 6 6.79 22.78 -10.59
CA GLU A 6 5.78 21.76 -10.34
C GLU A 6 5.22 21.89 -8.92
N VAL A 7 3.91 21.91 -8.81
CA VAL A 7 3.22 21.92 -7.51
C VAL A 7 3.01 20.48 -7.05
N ILE A 8 3.70 20.10 -5.98
CA ILE A 8 3.59 18.77 -5.38
C ILE A 8 2.81 18.88 -4.07
N GLU A 9 1.69 18.17 -4.00
CA GLU A 9 0.82 18.09 -2.82
C GLU A 9 0.77 16.66 -2.30
N ILE A 10 0.79 16.49 -0.96
CA ILE A 10 0.53 15.21 -0.30
C ILE A 10 -0.72 15.39 0.55
N GLY A 11 -1.68 14.50 0.39
CA GLY A 11 -2.96 14.60 1.09
C GLY A 11 -3.69 13.26 1.17
N SER A 12 -4.89 13.30 1.74
CA SER A 12 -5.75 12.12 1.80
C SER A 12 -6.40 11.85 0.44
N ALA A 13 -6.53 10.58 0.10
CA ALA A 13 -7.25 10.15 -1.09
C ALA A 13 -8.74 10.48 -1.00
N ARG A 14 -9.38 10.58 -2.16
CA ARG A 14 -10.82 10.73 -2.29
C ARG A 14 -11.44 9.47 -2.86
N LYS A 15 -12.71 9.25 -2.58
CA LYS A 15 -13.45 8.10 -3.08
C LYS A 15 -13.47 8.01 -4.61
N GLU A 16 -13.51 9.17 -5.27
CA GLU A 16 -13.51 9.29 -6.73
C GLU A 16 -12.22 8.78 -7.37
N ASP A 17 -11.12 8.76 -6.63
CA ASP A 17 -9.80 8.31 -7.10
C ASP A 17 -9.66 6.77 -7.03
N ALA A 18 -10.71 6.02 -6.61
CA ALA A 18 -10.64 4.61 -6.28
C ALA A 18 -10.08 3.72 -7.39
N ALA A 19 -10.51 3.91 -8.63
CA ALA A 19 -10.05 3.09 -9.76
C ALA A 19 -8.56 3.31 -10.07
N GLU A 20 -8.10 4.56 -9.96
CA GLU A 20 -6.71 4.92 -10.20
C GLU A 20 -5.80 4.45 -9.07
N ILE A 21 -6.27 4.56 -7.81
CA ILE A 21 -5.58 4.00 -6.64
C ILE A 21 -5.49 2.48 -6.72
N ALA A 22 -6.57 1.79 -7.12
CA ALA A 22 -6.56 0.34 -7.35
C ALA A 22 -5.48 -0.08 -8.34
N SER A 23 -5.32 0.65 -9.44
CA SER A 23 -4.24 0.42 -10.42
C SER A 23 -2.86 0.57 -9.79
N LEU A 24 -2.64 1.57 -8.94
CA LEU A 24 -1.37 1.78 -8.25
C LEU A 24 -1.08 0.69 -7.21
N ILE A 25 -2.10 0.22 -6.49
CA ILE A 25 -1.96 -0.90 -5.55
C ILE A 25 -1.56 -2.18 -6.30
N MET A 26 -2.20 -2.46 -7.44
CA MET A 26 -1.84 -3.62 -8.27
C MET A 26 -0.41 -3.54 -8.80
N GLU A 27 0.06 -2.34 -9.19
CA GLU A 27 1.46 -2.13 -9.60
C GLU A 27 2.42 -2.35 -8.41
N ALA A 28 2.05 -1.95 -7.19
CA ALA A 28 2.84 -2.21 -5.98
C ALA A 28 2.90 -3.70 -5.61
N MET A 29 1.80 -4.43 -5.84
CA MET A 29 1.71 -5.87 -5.57
C MET A 29 2.47 -6.73 -6.59
N ASP A 30 2.75 -6.20 -7.78
CA ASP A 30 3.14 -6.94 -8.99
C ASP A 30 1.94 -7.65 -9.67
N TYR A 31 1.90 -7.60 -11.01
CA TYR A 31 0.78 -8.16 -11.78
C TYR A 31 0.71 -9.69 -11.73
N ASP A 32 1.84 -10.37 -11.59
CA ASP A 32 1.87 -11.84 -11.44
C ASP A 32 1.25 -12.23 -10.09
N CYS A 33 1.56 -11.47 -9.03
CA CYS A 33 0.92 -11.63 -7.72
C CYS A 33 -0.59 -11.38 -7.82
N CYS A 34 -1.02 -10.30 -8.47
CA CYS A 34 -2.44 -10.00 -8.69
C CYS A 34 -3.16 -11.12 -9.45
N GLN A 35 -2.53 -11.68 -10.49
CA GLN A 35 -3.09 -12.80 -11.25
C GLN A 35 -3.20 -14.08 -10.41
N ASN A 36 -2.22 -14.34 -9.52
CA ASN A 36 -2.30 -15.45 -8.58
C ASN A 36 -3.47 -15.31 -7.61
N PHE A 37 -3.76 -14.08 -7.14
CA PHE A 37 -4.95 -13.80 -6.34
C PHE A 37 -6.23 -13.97 -7.14
N ALA A 38 -6.28 -13.51 -8.38
CA ALA A 38 -7.44 -13.65 -9.26
C ALA A 38 -7.74 -15.13 -9.55
N GLY A 39 -6.71 -15.95 -9.73
CA GLY A 39 -6.84 -17.36 -10.13
C GLY A 39 -7.03 -17.55 -11.63
N GLU A 40 -7.02 -18.80 -12.08
CA GLU A 40 -7.07 -19.16 -13.51
C GLU A 40 -8.40 -18.80 -14.19
N GLY A 41 -9.50 -18.71 -13.41
CA GLY A 41 -10.83 -18.41 -13.92
C GLY A 41 -11.13 -16.92 -14.10
N HIS A 42 -10.24 -16.04 -13.65
CA HIS A 42 -10.46 -14.59 -13.61
C HIS A 42 -9.26 -13.83 -14.18
N THR A 43 -9.52 -12.59 -14.60
CA THR A 43 -8.53 -11.73 -15.24
C THR A 43 -7.99 -10.67 -14.27
N LEU A 44 -6.91 -9.97 -14.65
CA LEU A 44 -6.44 -8.77 -13.95
C LEU A 44 -7.50 -7.66 -13.93
N GLU A 45 -8.40 -7.61 -14.92
CA GLU A 45 -9.51 -6.66 -14.92
C GLU A 45 -10.56 -7.00 -13.85
N ASP A 46 -10.84 -8.30 -13.63
CA ASP A 46 -11.72 -8.74 -12.55
C ASP A 46 -11.10 -8.37 -11.18
N PHE A 47 -9.80 -8.61 -11.02
CA PHE A 47 -9.07 -8.21 -9.82
C PHE A 47 -9.08 -6.70 -9.62
N HIS A 48 -8.88 -5.92 -10.69
CA HIS A 48 -8.94 -4.45 -10.63
C HIS A 48 -10.34 -3.95 -10.21
N ARG A 49 -11.42 -4.56 -10.72
CA ARG A 49 -12.79 -4.21 -10.31
C ARG A 49 -13.02 -4.47 -8.82
N MET A 50 -12.54 -5.62 -8.33
CA MET A 50 -12.58 -5.95 -6.91
C MET A 50 -11.80 -4.92 -6.08
N MET A 51 -10.56 -4.62 -6.47
CA MET A 51 -9.73 -3.64 -5.77
C MET A 51 -10.35 -2.24 -5.79
N THR A 52 -10.94 -1.83 -6.91
CA THR A 52 -11.67 -0.55 -7.00
C THR A 52 -12.82 -0.49 -5.99
N SER A 53 -13.59 -1.57 -5.86
CA SER A 53 -14.64 -1.68 -4.85
C SER A 53 -14.09 -1.54 -3.43
N LEU A 54 -12.98 -2.23 -3.12
CA LEU A 54 -12.33 -2.17 -1.81
C LEU A 54 -11.81 -0.76 -1.48
N VAL A 55 -11.20 -0.07 -2.45
CA VAL A 55 -10.72 1.31 -2.26
C VAL A 55 -11.88 2.26 -2.01
N ALA A 56 -13.02 2.07 -2.67
CA ALA A 56 -14.21 2.91 -2.51
C ALA A 56 -14.98 2.68 -1.19
N MET A 57 -14.68 1.60 -0.44
CA MET A 57 -15.27 1.31 0.87
C MET A 57 -14.63 2.15 1.98
N ASP A 58 -15.41 2.46 3.02
CA ASP A 58 -14.93 3.20 4.19
C ASP A 58 -14.12 2.33 5.17
N ASP A 59 -14.32 1.01 5.16
CA ASP A 59 -13.88 0.08 6.19
C ASP A 59 -13.10 -1.14 5.64
N SER A 60 -12.46 -1.02 4.47
CA SER A 60 -11.50 -2.02 3.96
C SER A 60 -10.06 -1.64 4.32
N GLN A 61 -9.14 -2.61 4.29
CA GLN A 61 -7.70 -2.30 4.46
C GLN A 61 -7.19 -1.37 3.37
N TYR A 62 -7.69 -1.48 2.14
CA TYR A 62 -7.34 -0.66 0.98
C TYR A 62 -8.19 0.60 0.83
N SER A 63 -9.04 0.93 1.79
CA SER A 63 -9.92 2.09 1.75
C SER A 63 -9.19 3.38 1.36
N TYR A 64 -9.86 4.25 0.57
CA TYR A 64 -9.39 5.61 0.33
C TYR A 64 -9.13 6.38 1.64
N ARG A 65 -9.82 6.03 2.75
CA ARG A 65 -9.60 6.62 4.08
C ARG A 65 -8.27 6.22 4.70
N ASN A 66 -7.69 5.09 4.27
CA ASN A 66 -6.39 4.58 4.68
C ASN A 66 -5.28 4.98 3.71
N THR A 67 -5.57 5.84 2.72
CA THR A 67 -4.67 6.11 1.61
C THR A 67 -4.26 7.58 1.59
N LEU A 68 -2.94 7.81 1.58
CA LEU A 68 -2.34 9.08 1.21
C LEU A 68 -2.04 9.08 -0.29
N VAL A 69 -2.21 10.22 -0.93
CA VAL A 69 -1.88 10.44 -2.34
C VAL A 69 -0.87 11.56 -2.52
N ALA A 70 -0.03 11.41 -3.53
CA ALA A 70 0.82 12.47 -4.05
C ALA A 70 0.19 13.01 -5.35
N LEU A 71 -0.05 14.30 -5.40
CA LEU A 71 -0.51 15.01 -6.59
C LEU A 71 0.65 15.84 -7.15
N VAL A 72 0.79 15.85 -8.46
CA VAL A 72 1.69 16.73 -9.20
C VAL A 72 0.85 17.54 -10.18
N ASP A 73 0.82 18.85 -10.01
CA ASP A 73 -0.06 19.75 -10.79
C ASP A 73 -1.53 19.28 -10.82
N GLY A 74 -2.02 18.78 -9.68
CA GLY A 74 -3.37 18.26 -9.49
C GLY A 74 -3.61 16.85 -10.04
N GLN A 75 -2.61 16.20 -10.68
CA GLN A 75 -2.72 14.83 -11.17
C GLN A 75 -2.24 13.82 -10.13
N LEU A 76 -2.98 12.74 -9.94
CA LEU A 76 -2.59 11.65 -9.04
C LEU A 76 -1.32 10.96 -9.58
N ALA A 77 -0.22 11.09 -8.82
CA ALA A 77 1.10 10.62 -9.20
C ALA A 77 1.58 9.40 -8.40
N GLY A 78 1.00 9.16 -7.23
CA GLY A 78 1.34 8.02 -6.38
C GLY A 78 0.43 7.90 -5.17
N CYS A 79 0.50 6.77 -4.50
CA CYS A 79 -0.26 6.50 -3.28
C CYS A 79 0.54 5.71 -2.25
N LEU A 80 0.12 5.81 -1.00
CA LEU A 80 0.59 5.01 0.14
C LEU A 80 -0.63 4.58 0.94
N VAL A 81 -0.87 3.28 1.04
CA VAL A 81 -1.90 2.68 1.88
C VAL A 81 -1.28 2.30 3.22
N GLY A 82 -1.96 2.64 4.32
CA GLY A 82 -1.51 2.24 5.65
C GLY A 82 -2.66 2.28 6.65
N TYR A 83 -2.55 1.47 7.70
CA TYR A 83 -3.56 1.34 8.74
C TYR A 83 -2.93 0.88 10.06
N ASP A 84 -3.64 1.08 11.17
CA ASP A 84 -3.22 0.55 12.48
C ASP A 84 -3.27 -0.99 12.45
N GLY A 85 -2.14 -1.65 12.74
CA GLY A 85 -2.03 -3.10 12.64
C GLY A 85 -3.03 -3.88 13.51
N LYS A 86 -3.52 -3.28 14.61
CA LYS A 86 -4.59 -3.88 15.44
C LYS A 86 -5.90 -4.07 14.68
N ASP A 87 -6.13 -3.27 13.63
CA ASP A 87 -7.36 -3.28 12.83
C ASP A 87 -7.30 -4.25 11.64
N LEU A 88 -6.15 -4.87 11.37
CA LEU A 88 -5.93 -5.73 10.20
C LEU A 88 -7.07 -6.71 9.96
N ARG A 89 -7.38 -7.57 10.93
CA ARG A 89 -8.38 -8.63 10.75
C ARG A 89 -9.78 -8.08 10.51
N ARG A 90 -10.12 -6.96 11.13
CA ARG A 90 -11.40 -6.27 10.91
C ARG A 90 -11.48 -5.71 9.49
N LEU A 91 -10.42 -5.05 9.02
CA LEU A 91 -10.36 -4.43 7.70
C LEU A 91 -10.26 -5.47 6.58
N ARG A 92 -9.46 -6.54 6.78
CA ARG A 92 -9.28 -7.65 5.83
C ARG A 92 -10.57 -8.42 5.55
N LYS A 93 -11.52 -8.40 6.48
CA LYS A 93 -12.81 -9.05 6.29
C LYS A 93 -13.47 -8.60 4.98
N ARG A 94 -13.34 -7.32 4.60
CA ARG A 94 -13.86 -6.82 3.31
C ARG A 94 -13.13 -7.43 2.13
N PHE A 95 -11.82 -7.61 2.21
CA PHE A 95 -11.06 -8.28 1.15
C PHE A 95 -11.53 -9.72 0.95
N ILE A 96 -11.70 -10.48 2.04
CA ILE A 96 -12.17 -11.87 1.98
C ILE A 96 -13.57 -11.94 1.35
N GLU A 97 -14.49 -11.07 1.78
CA GLU A 97 -15.86 -10.99 1.24
C GLU A 97 -15.86 -10.66 -0.26
N GLN A 98 -15.08 -9.66 -0.68
CA GLN A 98 -15.00 -9.25 -2.08
C GLN A 98 -14.28 -10.27 -2.96
N ALA A 99 -13.25 -10.95 -2.45
CA ALA A 99 -12.58 -12.02 -3.18
C ALA A 99 -13.51 -13.22 -3.43
N ALA A 100 -14.36 -13.57 -2.48
CA ALA A 100 -15.39 -14.59 -2.68
C ALA A 100 -16.43 -14.15 -3.73
N GLU A 101 -16.83 -12.88 -3.73
CA GLU A 101 -17.85 -12.34 -4.64
C GLU A 101 -17.34 -12.17 -6.08
N TYR A 102 -16.13 -11.59 -6.25
CA TYR A 102 -15.61 -11.22 -7.57
C TYR A 102 -14.75 -12.29 -8.23
N LEU A 103 -14.15 -13.19 -7.42
CA LEU A 103 -13.11 -14.10 -7.89
C LEU A 103 -13.39 -15.57 -7.55
N ASP A 104 -14.48 -15.86 -6.87
CA ASP A 104 -14.80 -17.21 -6.34
C ASP A 104 -13.64 -17.80 -5.50
N ARG A 105 -12.92 -16.93 -4.76
CA ARG A 105 -11.73 -17.30 -3.97
C ARG A 105 -12.00 -17.13 -2.48
N ASP A 106 -11.50 -18.10 -1.69
CA ASP A 106 -11.51 -18.04 -0.23
C ASP A 106 -10.08 -17.72 0.28
N PHE A 107 -9.95 -16.61 0.97
CA PHE A 107 -8.70 -16.16 1.61
C PHE A 107 -8.85 -16.04 3.14
N SER A 108 -9.76 -16.81 3.73
CA SER A 108 -9.98 -16.81 5.18
C SER A 108 -8.76 -17.22 6.00
N ASP A 109 -7.87 -18.03 5.41
CA ASP A 109 -6.66 -18.57 6.06
C ASP A 109 -5.37 -17.79 5.70
N MET A 110 -5.49 -16.55 5.22
CA MET A 110 -4.32 -15.71 4.92
C MET A 110 -3.50 -15.41 6.17
N ASP A 111 -2.17 -15.45 6.01
CA ASP A 111 -1.23 -14.99 7.03
C ASP A 111 -1.44 -13.51 7.38
N ASP A 112 -1.23 -13.15 8.65
CA ASP A 112 -1.24 -11.76 9.07
C ASP A 112 0.10 -11.08 8.70
N GLU A 113 0.06 -9.99 7.94
CA GLU A 113 1.23 -9.17 7.59
C GLU A 113 1.66 -8.22 8.71
N THR A 114 0.79 -7.93 9.65
CA THR A 114 1.03 -7.02 10.77
C THR A 114 0.12 -7.37 11.96
N GLY A 115 0.27 -6.65 13.06
CA GLY A 115 -0.54 -6.80 14.27
C GLY A 115 -0.54 -5.53 15.11
N ALA A 116 -1.15 -5.61 16.29
CA ALA A 116 -1.18 -4.49 17.21
C ALA A 116 0.24 -4.05 17.62
N GLY A 117 0.44 -2.75 17.74
CA GLY A 117 1.71 -2.14 18.18
C GLY A 117 2.45 -1.37 17.09
N GLU A 118 1.92 -1.31 15.89
CA GLU A 118 2.46 -0.47 14.81
C GLU A 118 1.36 0.09 13.90
N TYR A 119 1.66 1.21 13.25
CA TYR A 119 0.95 1.65 12.05
C TYR A 119 1.64 1.02 10.85
N TYR A 120 0.92 0.19 10.11
CA TYR A 120 1.47 -0.61 9.03
C TYR A 120 1.33 0.08 7.68
N LEU A 121 2.44 0.18 6.93
CA LEU A 121 2.46 0.64 5.55
C LEU A 121 2.34 -0.58 4.62
N ASP A 122 1.18 -0.71 3.98
CA ASP A 122 0.82 -1.87 3.17
C ASP A 122 1.35 -1.76 1.74
N SER A 123 0.98 -0.70 1.03
CA SER A 123 1.29 -0.55 -0.39
C SER A 123 1.77 0.86 -0.71
N LEU A 124 2.89 0.96 -1.42
CA LEU A 124 3.46 2.23 -1.89
C LEU A 124 3.77 2.12 -3.38
N CYS A 125 3.17 3.00 -4.17
CA CYS A 125 3.46 3.11 -5.60
C CYS A 125 3.54 4.56 -6.06
N VAL A 126 4.48 4.83 -6.96
CA VAL A 126 4.58 6.09 -7.72
C VAL A 126 4.60 5.75 -9.20
N LYS A 127 3.68 6.34 -9.97
CA LYS A 127 3.60 6.17 -11.42
C LYS A 127 4.94 6.43 -12.09
N SER A 128 5.30 5.63 -13.07
CA SER A 128 6.60 5.68 -13.76
C SER A 128 6.97 7.08 -14.26
N ALA A 129 6.00 7.82 -14.80
CA ALA A 129 6.19 9.20 -15.29
C ALA A 129 6.57 10.22 -14.20
N PHE A 130 6.31 9.92 -12.92
CA PHE A 130 6.55 10.81 -11.79
C PHE A 130 7.65 10.30 -10.84
N ARG A 131 8.31 9.18 -11.17
CA ARG A 131 9.42 8.64 -10.36
C ARG A 131 10.64 9.56 -10.35
N LYS A 132 11.52 9.35 -9.39
CA LYS A 132 12.76 10.12 -9.16
C LYS A 132 12.53 11.60 -8.80
N ARG A 133 11.34 11.96 -8.37
CA ARG A 133 10.95 13.30 -7.89
C ARG A 133 10.79 13.37 -6.36
N GLY A 134 11.15 12.28 -5.65
CA GLY A 134 11.07 12.20 -4.18
C GLY A 134 9.66 11.97 -3.63
N LEU A 135 8.67 11.61 -4.45
CA LEU A 135 7.27 11.45 -4.02
C LEU A 135 7.09 10.32 -3.00
N ALA A 136 7.74 9.16 -3.21
CA ALA A 136 7.72 8.06 -2.25
C ALA A 136 8.22 8.50 -0.86
N THR A 137 9.34 9.22 -0.83
CA THR A 137 9.90 9.79 0.41
C THR A 137 8.93 10.75 1.09
N ARG A 138 8.24 11.61 0.33
CA ARG A 138 7.26 12.55 0.88
C ARG A 138 6.05 11.82 1.45
N LEU A 139 5.52 10.80 0.76
CA LEU A 139 4.41 9.97 1.25
C LEU A 139 4.77 9.25 2.55
N ILE A 140 5.95 8.61 2.61
CA ILE A 140 6.41 7.92 3.82
C ILE A 140 6.58 8.89 4.98
N ARG A 141 7.22 10.05 4.75
CA ARG A 141 7.40 11.08 5.80
C ARG A 141 6.09 11.62 6.32
N GLU A 142 5.10 11.80 5.44
CA GLU A 142 3.77 12.23 5.86
C GLU A 142 3.06 11.17 6.71
N ALA A 143 3.15 9.88 6.33
CA ALA A 143 2.64 8.79 7.15
C ALA A 143 3.31 8.76 8.54
N ILE A 144 4.63 8.91 8.62
CA ILE A 144 5.37 9.00 9.89
C ILE A 144 4.91 10.22 10.70
N ARG A 145 4.72 11.38 10.07
CA ARG A 145 4.27 12.59 10.73
C ARG A 145 2.88 12.42 11.35
N LEU A 146 1.98 11.73 10.65
CA LEU A 146 0.59 11.52 11.09
C LEU A 146 0.46 10.42 12.16
N HIS A 147 1.27 9.38 12.08
CA HIS A 147 1.08 8.15 12.85
C HIS A 147 2.28 7.78 13.75
N GLY A 148 3.34 8.58 13.77
CA GLY A 148 4.58 8.30 14.50
C GLY A 148 4.48 8.38 16.05
N SER A 149 3.27 8.46 16.62
CA SER A 149 3.02 8.23 18.03
C SER A 149 3.14 6.75 18.44
N GLN A 150 3.21 5.86 17.47
CA GLN A 150 3.55 4.44 17.58
C GLN A 150 4.58 4.10 16.47
N PRO A 151 5.27 2.94 16.55
CA PRO A 151 6.16 2.52 15.47
C PRO A 151 5.41 2.47 14.14
N VAL A 152 6.07 2.88 13.04
CA VAL A 152 5.54 2.75 11.68
C VAL A 152 6.27 1.59 11.02
N GLY A 153 5.53 0.51 10.73
CA GLY A 153 6.09 -0.75 10.24
C GLY A 153 5.77 -1.05 8.79
N LEU A 154 6.53 -1.93 8.18
CA LEU A 154 6.28 -2.49 6.85
C LEU A 154 6.99 -3.83 6.67
N LEU A 155 6.54 -4.61 5.69
CA LEU A 155 7.26 -5.77 5.18
C LEU A 155 7.90 -5.43 3.83
N VAL A 156 9.13 -5.86 3.63
CA VAL A 156 9.82 -5.76 2.35
C VAL A 156 10.35 -7.12 1.92
N ASP A 157 10.01 -7.50 0.68
CA ASP A 157 10.46 -8.76 0.08
C ASP A 157 11.97 -8.73 -0.14
N HIS A 158 12.65 -9.83 0.16
CA HIS A 158 14.10 -10.01 -0.07
C HIS A 158 14.49 -9.80 -1.54
N THR A 159 13.57 -9.99 -2.47
CA THR A 159 13.79 -9.74 -3.91
C THR A 159 13.83 -8.25 -4.29
N HIS A 160 13.48 -7.36 -3.35
CA HIS A 160 13.44 -5.90 -3.56
C HIS A 160 14.46 -5.11 -2.71
N PRO A 161 15.77 -5.39 -2.83
CA PRO A 161 16.79 -4.74 -1.99
C PRO A 161 16.89 -3.22 -2.18
N TRP A 162 16.40 -2.70 -3.29
CA TRP A 162 16.33 -1.26 -3.55
C TRP A 162 15.27 -0.58 -2.67
N ALA A 163 14.15 -1.26 -2.42
CA ALA A 163 13.09 -0.75 -1.55
C ALA A 163 13.57 -0.73 -0.10
N GLU A 164 14.24 -1.77 0.36
CA GLU A 164 14.83 -1.81 1.69
C GLU A 164 15.83 -0.67 1.90
N ARG A 165 16.70 -0.41 0.91
CA ARG A 165 17.64 0.74 0.98
C ARG A 165 16.94 2.08 1.14
N LEU A 166 15.80 2.28 0.45
CA LEU A 166 14.99 3.48 0.60
C LEU A 166 14.46 3.63 2.03
N TYR A 167 13.87 2.58 2.59
CA TYR A 167 13.32 2.63 3.94
C TYR A 167 14.41 2.84 5.00
N ARG A 168 15.54 2.13 4.90
CA ARG A 168 16.69 2.31 5.80
C ARG A 168 17.26 3.74 5.73
N ALA A 169 17.36 4.33 4.54
CA ALA A 169 17.79 5.72 4.37
C ALA A 169 16.82 6.73 5.01
N LEU A 170 15.55 6.35 5.20
CA LEU A 170 14.55 7.15 5.90
C LEU A 170 14.54 6.94 7.41
N GLY A 171 15.34 6.00 7.93
CA GLY A 171 15.45 5.71 9.35
C GLY A 171 14.68 4.51 9.84
N PHE A 172 14.16 3.67 8.93
CA PHE A 172 13.59 2.37 9.33
C PHE A 172 14.69 1.42 9.75
N GLU A 173 14.44 0.67 10.80
CA GLU A 173 15.34 -0.31 11.39
C GLU A 173 14.78 -1.72 11.20
N PHE A 174 15.69 -2.70 11.05
CA PHE A 174 15.32 -4.10 10.97
C PHE A 174 14.80 -4.60 12.32
N VAL A 175 13.67 -5.30 12.29
CA VAL A 175 13.08 -5.92 13.48
C VAL A 175 13.31 -7.43 13.46
N ASN A 176 12.85 -8.11 12.43
CA ASN A 176 12.97 -9.56 12.27
C ASN A 176 12.72 -9.99 10.82
N GLU A 177 13.11 -11.20 10.49
CA GLU A 177 12.65 -11.90 9.30
C GLU A 177 11.29 -12.55 9.56
N THR A 178 10.44 -12.57 8.54
CA THR A 178 9.14 -13.23 8.55
C THR A 178 8.81 -13.78 7.18
N SER A 179 7.64 -14.35 7.01
CA SER A 179 7.11 -14.74 5.70
C SER A 179 5.69 -14.27 5.53
N TRP A 180 5.33 -13.91 4.32
CA TRP A 180 3.96 -13.61 3.94
C TRP A 180 3.70 -14.08 2.52
N GLY A 181 2.56 -14.75 2.30
CA GLY A 181 2.20 -15.27 0.98
C GLY A 181 3.23 -16.24 0.39
N GLY A 182 4.03 -16.94 1.21
CA GLY A 182 5.10 -17.84 0.77
C GLY A 182 6.43 -17.15 0.42
N HIS A 183 6.54 -15.84 0.60
CA HIS A 183 7.75 -15.05 0.35
C HIS A 183 8.47 -14.71 1.66
N ALA A 184 9.82 -14.76 1.63
CA ALA A 184 10.64 -14.29 2.74
C ALA A 184 10.66 -12.75 2.77
N MET A 185 10.33 -12.17 3.92
CA MET A 185 10.19 -10.74 4.13
C MET A 185 11.08 -10.25 5.27
N ASN A 186 11.62 -9.06 5.15
CA ASN A 186 12.16 -8.31 6.28
C ASN A 186 11.08 -7.37 6.85
N HIS A 187 10.82 -7.51 8.15
CA HIS A 187 10.01 -6.54 8.89
C HIS A 187 10.90 -5.39 9.31
N LEU A 188 10.55 -4.19 8.88
CA LEU A 188 11.24 -2.96 9.23
C LEU A 188 10.28 -2.04 9.98
N GLN A 189 10.81 -1.30 10.96
CA GLN A 189 10.05 -0.28 11.70
C GLN A 189 10.81 1.02 11.78
N TYR A 190 10.09 2.13 11.62
CA TYR A 190 10.52 3.45 12.04
C TYR A 190 10.15 3.62 13.52
N PRO A 191 11.13 3.78 14.42
CA PRO A 191 10.86 3.82 15.86
C PRO A 191 10.15 5.12 16.28
N VAL A 192 9.42 5.05 17.38
CA VAL A 192 8.88 6.25 18.04
C VAL A 192 10.04 7.14 18.50
N LYS A 193 9.97 8.43 18.20
CA LYS A 193 10.95 9.43 18.64
C LYS A 193 10.45 10.20 19.86
#